data_bf4b0594716dd0550d3a8ba88a0fc3b7
#
_entry.id   bf4b0594716dd0550d3a8ba88a0fc3b7
#
_cell.length_a   1.000
_cell.length_b   1.000
_cell.length_c   1.000
_cell.angle_alpha   90.00
_cell.angle_beta   90.00
_cell.angle_gamma   90.00
#
_symmetry.space_group_name_H-M   'P 1'
#
loop_
_entity.id
_entity.type
_entity.pdbx_description
1 polymer ?
#
loop_
_entity_poly.entity_id
_entity_poly.type
_entity_poly.pdbx_seq_one_letter_code
_entity_poly.pdbx_strand_id
1 'polypeptide(L)'
;MLSRNSRLRAALMVLAAALVAAVGVFAGSAVVGSVAGSMNATLGGQALLPNTTVFSGDSLQVKDGAAVVAIGQGSRLVFGRETVASFLREAGEVTVLLGQGNVSMYQAQAGVGLRVKVGTVSVVPVAGFKTLGEVAMVNGAVVVTAKEGKLRVEGNGPAVEVVKGKTITVDGKVARAPQGVGPGVNAGTAL
;
A
#
# COMPACT_ATOMS: atom_id res chain seq x y z
N MET A 1 -57.86 -18.59 -11.64
CA MET A 1 -57.36 -19.61 -10.69
C MET A 1 -56.01 -20.12 -11.19
N LEU A 2 -54.90 -19.62 -10.66
CA LEU A 2 -53.57 -20.15 -10.98
C LEU A 2 -53.43 -21.54 -10.34
N SER A 3 -53.10 -22.54 -11.15
CA SER A 3 -53.00 -23.93 -10.71
C SER A 3 -51.93 -24.06 -9.60
N ARG A 4 -52.18 -24.94 -8.65
CA ARG A 4 -51.30 -25.22 -7.49
C ARG A 4 -49.84 -25.51 -7.92
N ASN A 5 -49.65 -26.03 -9.12
CA ASN A 5 -48.36 -26.35 -9.70
C ASN A 5 -47.57 -25.12 -10.19
N SER A 6 -48.21 -24.03 -10.59
CA SER A 6 -47.51 -22.78 -10.97
C SER A 6 -46.98 -22.05 -9.76
N ARG A 7 -47.67 -22.08 -8.62
CA ARG A 7 -47.21 -21.50 -7.36
C ARG A 7 -46.01 -22.27 -6.78
N LEU A 8 -46.01 -23.61 -6.89
CA LEU A 8 -44.87 -24.44 -6.48
C LEU A 8 -43.64 -24.17 -7.34
N ARG A 9 -43.79 -24.03 -8.66
CA ARG A 9 -42.69 -23.72 -9.57
C ARG A 9 -42.10 -22.32 -9.32
N ALA A 10 -42.96 -21.33 -9.06
CA ALA A 10 -42.52 -19.98 -8.69
C ALA A 10 -41.76 -19.98 -7.35
N ALA A 11 -42.24 -20.70 -6.34
CA ALA A 11 -41.55 -20.81 -5.06
C ALA A 11 -40.20 -21.51 -5.17
N LEU A 12 -40.09 -22.55 -6.01
CA LEU A 12 -38.83 -23.27 -6.24
C LEU A 12 -37.80 -22.38 -6.97
N MET A 13 -38.23 -21.54 -7.95
CA MET A 13 -37.33 -20.61 -8.64
C MET A 13 -36.84 -19.49 -7.72
N VAL A 14 -37.68 -18.98 -6.83
CA VAL A 14 -37.26 -17.96 -5.85
C VAL A 14 -36.29 -18.56 -4.84
N LEU A 15 -36.50 -19.80 -4.39
CA LEU A 15 -35.58 -20.49 -3.48
C LEU A 15 -34.22 -20.75 -4.14
N ALA A 16 -34.20 -21.17 -5.42
CA ALA A 16 -32.96 -21.37 -6.19
C ALA A 16 -32.19 -20.07 -6.42
N ALA A 17 -32.88 -18.96 -6.71
CA ALA A 17 -32.28 -17.66 -6.84
C ALA A 17 -31.67 -17.12 -5.52
N ALA A 18 -32.33 -17.40 -4.39
CA ALA A 18 -31.83 -17.04 -3.06
C ALA A 18 -30.58 -17.86 -2.66
N LEU A 19 -30.46 -19.10 -3.09
CA LEU A 19 -29.26 -19.93 -2.82
C LEU A 19 -28.06 -19.47 -3.62
N VAL A 20 -28.22 -18.96 -4.84
CA VAL A 20 -27.12 -18.44 -5.67
C VAL A 20 -26.57 -17.10 -5.14
N ALA A 21 -27.39 -16.28 -4.49
CA ALA A 21 -26.97 -15.03 -3.87
C ALA A 21 -26.15 -15.22 -2.58
N ALA A 22 -26.14 -16.42 -1.99
CA ALA A 22 -25.43 -16.73 -0.75
C ALA A 22 -23.97 -17.20 -0.96
N VAL A 23 -23.45 -17.20 -2.20
CA VAL A 23 -22.02 -17.40 -2.45
C VAL A 23 -21.32 -16.11 -2.04
N GLY A 24 -21.12 -15.94 -0.74
CA GLY A 24 -20.29 -14.86 -0.22
C GLY A 24 -18.94 -14.94 -0.90
N VAL A 25 -18.60 -13.91 -1.66
CA VAL A 25 -17.26 -13.74 -2.19
C VAL A 25 -16.35 -13.55 -0.98
N PHE A 26 -15.72 -14.61 -0.50
CA PHE A 26 -14.59 -14.51 0.41
C PHE A 26 -13.45 -13.87 -0.39
N ALA A 27 -13.46 -12.55 -0.47
CA ALA A 27 -12.32 -11.78 -0.92
C ALA A 27 -11.23 -11.93 0.14
N GLY A 28 -10.51 -13.06 0.12
CA GLY A 28 -9.32 -13.23 0.93
C GLY A 28 -8.34 -12.12 0.58
N SER A 29 -7.73 -11.51 1.58
CA SER A 29 -6.72 -10.47 1.35
C SER A 29 -5.58 -11.03 0.47
N ALA A 30 -5.24 -10.33 -0.60
CA ALA A 30 -4.23 -10.78 -1.54
C ALA A 30 -2.85 -10.86 -0.86
N VAL A 31 -2.12 -11.93 -1.10
CA VAL A 31 -0.75 -12.12 -0.57
C VAL A 31 0.19 -11.11 -1.22
N VAL A 32 0.86 -10.30 -0.42
CA VAL A 32 1.91 -9.36 -0.82
C VAL A 32 3.25 -10.07 -0.92
N GLY A 33 3.61 -10.84 0.10
CA GLY A 33 4.89 -11.52 0.17
C GLY A 33 5.08 -12.25 1.50
N SER A 34 6.33 -12.55 1.82
CA SER A 34 6.71 -13.17 3.09
C SER A 34 7.87 -12.45 3.77
N VAL A 35 7.89 -12.47 5.09
CA VAL A 35 8.98 -11.87 5.88
C VAL A 35 10.21 -12.74 5.79
N ALA A 36 11.29 -12.21 5.20
CA ALA A 36 12.59 -12.89 5.14
C ALA A 36 13.42 -12.69 6.43
N GLY A 37 13.18 -11.59 7.14
CA GLY A 37 13.82 -11.30 8.43
C GLY A 37 13.23 -10.05 9.05
N SER A 38 13.32 -9.97 10.38
CA SER A 38 12.81 -8.82 11.12
C SER A 38 13.54 -8.66 12.44
N MET A 39 13.67 -7.43 12.88
CA MET A 39 14.18 -7.03 14.17
C MET A 39 13.38 -5.81 14.66
N ASN A 40 12.82 -5.89 15.87
CA ASN A 40 12.03 -4.82 16.49
C ASN A 40 10.92 -4.27 15.59
N ALA A 41 10.18 -5.18 14.93
CA ALA A 41 9.10 -4.87 14.02
C ALA A 41 7.81 -5.59 14.42
N THR A 42 6.67 -4.98 14.06
CA THR A 42 5.34 -5.56 14.24
C THR A 42 4.54 -5.48 12.94
N LEU A 43 3.63 -6.44 12.74
CA LEU A 43 2.65 -6.45 11.66
C LEU A 43 1.26 -6.56 12.28
N GLY A 44 0.38 -5.60 12.00
CA GLY A 44 -0.94 -5.53 12.65
C GLY A 44 -0.87 -5.48 14.18
N GLY A 45 0.20 -4.90 14.76
CA GLY A 45 0.44 -4.83 16.19
C GLY A 45 1.05 -6.10 16.82
N GLN A 46 1.19 -7.20 16.08
CA GLN A 46 1.82 -8.44 16.54
C GLN A 46 3.31 -8.46 16.19
N ALA A 47 4.14 -9.09 17.03
CA ALA A 47 5.58 -9.24 16.74
C ALA A 47 5.80 -9.92 15.37
N LEU A 48 6.61 -9.28 14.54
CA LEU A 48 6.89 -9.77 13.20
C LEU A 48 7.96 -10.87 13.26
N LEU A 49 7.60 -12.07 12.83
CA LEU A 49 8.49 -13.22 12.81
C LEU A 49 8.90 -13.56 11.36
N PRO A 50 10.09 -14.17 11.16
CA PRO A 50 10.46 -14.74 9.86
C PRO A 50 9.40 -15.72 9.34
N ASN A 51 9.24 -15.78 8.02
CA ASN A 51 8.23 -16.58 7.31
C ASN A 51 6.77 -16.16 7.53
N THR A 52 6.49 -15.07 8.26
CA THR A 52 5.14 -14.50 8.34
C THR A 52 4.69 -14.07 6.93
N THR A 53 3.49 -14.46 6.54
CA THR A 53 2.87 -13.98 5.28
C THR A 53 2.34 -12.56 5.49
N VAL A 54 2.65 -11.67 4.55
CA VAL A 54 2.14 -10.29 4.50
C VAL A 54 1.01 -10.22 3.50
N PHE A 55 -0.11 -9.65 3.91
CA PHE A 55 -1.31 -9.50 3.09
C PHE A 55 -1.59 -8.03 2.73
N SER A 56 -2.39 -7.85 1.70
CA SER A 56 -2.96 -6.53 1.35
C SER A 56 -3.83 -6.03 2.51
N GLY A 57 -3.59 -4.79 2.94
CA GLY A 57 -4.21 -4.19 4.11
C GLY A 57 -3.37 -4.27 5.39
N ASP A 58 -2.34 -5.10 5.44
CA ASP A 58 -1.48 -5.19 6.62
C ASP A 58 -0.73 -3.87 6.88
N SER A 59 -0.50 -3.57 8.16
CA SER A 59 0.27 -2.42 8.63
C SER A 59 1.54 -2.90 9.33
N LEU A 60 2.69 -2.46 8.81
CA LEU A 60 4.02 -2.71 9.35
C LEU A 60 4.49 -1.52 10.16
N GLN A 61 5.03 -1.79 11.35
CA GLN A 61 5.77 -0.81 12.13
C GLN A 61 7.15 -1.38 12.49
N VAL A 62 8.20 -0.64 12.15
CA VAL A 62 9.58 -0.91 12.58
C VAL A 62 9.97 0.19 13.55
N LYS A 63 10.41 -0.16 14.73
CA LYS A 63 10.94 0.80 15.73
C LYS A 63 12.45 0.99 15.53
N ASP A 64 13.24 0.44 16.42
CA ASP A 64 14.70 0.50 16.34
C ASP A 64 15.26 -0.80 15.74
N GLY A 65 15.06 -0.99 14.45
CA GLY A 65 15.43 -2.23 13.78
C GLY A 65 15.26 -2.20 12.27
N ALA A 66 14.89 -3.33 11.71
CA ALA A 66 14.63 -3.48 10.29
C ALA A 66 13.64 -4.61 10.01
N ALA A 67 12.96 -4.56 8.87
CA ALA A 67 12.17 -5.67 8.36
C ALA A 67 12.45 -5.87 6.86
N VAL A 68 12.54 -7.13 6.44
CA VAL A 68 12.73 -7.51 5.04
C VAL A 68 11.54 -8.33 4.59
N VAL A 69 10.84 -7.86 3.58
CA VAL A 69 9.71 -8.55 2.95
C VAL A 69 10.13 -9.00 1.55
N ALA A 70 10.16 -10.30 1.34
CA ALA A 70 10.39 -10.90 0.03
C ALA A 70 9.07 -10.86 -0.78
N ILE A 71 9.15 -10.26 -1.95
CA ILE A 71 8.07 -10.19 -2.94
C ILE A 71 8.45 -11.17 -4.05
N GLY A 72 7.59 -12.05 -4.44
CA GLY A 72 7.91 -13.13 -5.39
C GLY A 72 8.91 -12.77 -6.51
N GLN A 73 9.52 -13.77 -7.12
CA GLN A 73 10.44 -13.62 -8.25
C GLN A 73 11.72 -12.78 -7.97
N GLY A 74 12.25 -12.86 -6.74
CA GLY A 74 13.52 -12.23 -6.37
C GLY A 74 13.44 -10.74 -6.06
N SER A 75 12.27 -10.12 -6.05
CA SER A 75 12.07 -8.75 -5.57
C SER A 75 11.95 -8.71 -4.05
N ARG A 76 12.32 -7.60 -3.43
CA ARG A 76 12.24 -7.42 -1.97
C ARG A 76 12.12 -5.95 -1.57
N LEU A 77 11.56 -5.75 -0.40
CA LEU A 77 11.45 -4.48 0.29
C LEU A 77 12.22 -4.58 1.62
N VAL A 78 12.99 -3.55 1.95
CA VAL A 78 13.71 -3.43 3.22
C VAL A 78 13.27 -2.15 3.90
N PHE A 79 12.66 -2.29 5.05
CA PHE A 79 12.17 -1.18 5.88
C PHE A 79 13.18 -0.91 6.99
N GLY A 80 13.60 0.33 7.13
CA GLY A 80 14.54 0.77 8.15
C GLY A 80 13.85 1.20 9.44
N ARG A 81 14.63 1.77 10.35
CA ARG A 81 14.16 2.27 11.64
C ARG A 81 13.07 3.32 11.49
N GLU A 82 12.22 3.45 12.53
CA GLU A 82 11.15 4.45 12.62
C GLU A 82 10.23 4.45 11.40
N THR A 83 10.01 3.26 10.82
CA THR A 83 9.17 3.12 9.62
C THR A 83 7.78 2.67 9.98
N VAL A 84 6.79 3.36 9.40
CA VAL A 84 5.37 2.97 9.40
C VAL A 84 4.94 2.87 7.94
N ALA A 85 4.44 1.71 7.56
CA ALA A 85 4.00 1.44 6.19
C ALA A 85 2.81 0.49 6.17
N SER A 86 2.01 0.55 5.13
CA SER A 86 0.99 -0.46 4.83
C SER A 86 1.11 -0.95 3.39
N PHE A 87 0.46 -2.07 3.11
CA PHE A 87 0.62 -2.76 1.83
C PHE A 87 -0.70 -2.85 1.09
N LEU A 88 -0.64 -2.67 -0.22
CA LEU A 88 -1.73 -2.99 -1.14
C LEU A 88 -1.21 -3.91 -2.22
N ARG A 89 -2.01 -4.91 -2.61
CA ARG A 89 -1.71 -5.79 -3.73
C ARG A 89 -2.83 -5.68 -4.76
N GLU A 90 -2.48 -5.24 -5.93
CA GLU A 90 -3.33 -5.23 -7.10
C GLU A 90 -2.75 -6.13 -8.19
N ALA A 91 -3.48 -6.34 -9.29
CA ALA A 91 -3.05 -7.24 -10.35
C ALA A 91 -1.63 -6.87 -10.86
N GLY A 92 -0.63 -7.70 -10.51
CA GLY A 92 0.74 -7.55 -10.99
C GLY A 92 1.62 -6.53 -10.26
N GLU A 93 1.09 -5.75 -9.29
CA GLU A 93 1.83 -4.71 -8.58
C GLU A 93 1.65 -4.80 -7.06
N VAL A 94 2.70 -4.52 -6.31
CA VAL A 94 2.68 -4.29 -4.87
C VAL A 94 2.94 -2.82 -4.59
N THR A 95 2.00 -2.16 -3.94
CA THR A 95 2.13 -0.78 -3.49
C THR A 95 2.41 -0.74 -2.00
N VAL A 96 3.46 -0.04 -1.62
CA VAL A 96 3.76 0.33 -0.23
C VAL A 96 3.27 1.75 0.01
N LEU A 97 2.40 1.94 0.99
CA LEU A 97 2.01 3.25 1.49
C LEU A 97 2.93 3.59 2.66
N LEU A 98 3.94 4.42 2.41
CA LEU A 98 4.91 4.83 3.42
C LEU A 98 4.39 6.06 4.15
N GLY A 99 4.06 5.90 5.43
CA GLY A 99 3.60 6.96 6.31
C GLY A 99 4.74 7.70 7.01
N GLN A 100 5.84 6.98 7.31
CA GLN A 100 7.01 7.51 8.00
C GLN A 100 8.22 6.61 7.75
N GLY A 101 9.44 7.14 7.90
CA GLY A 101 10.68 6.40 7.84
C GLY A 101 11.19 6.19 6.42
N ASN A 102 11.72 5.00 6.14
CA ASN A 102 12.33 4.70 4.85
C ASN A 102 12.06 3.27 4.38
N VAL A 103 12.09 3.10 3.07
CA VAL A 103 12.05 1.79 2.42
C VAL A 103 13.03 1.74 1.26
N SER A 104 13.86 0.69 1.23
CA SER A 104 14.64 0.33 0.05
C SER A 104 13.88 -0.74 -0.74
N MET A 105 13.69 -0.50 -2.03
CA MET A 105 13.05 -1.43 -2.94
C MET A 105 14.09 -2.03 -3.89
N TYR A 106 14.11 -3.34 -3.97
CA TYR A 106 14.85 -4.08 -4.97
C TYR A 106 13.85 -4.79 -5.88
N GLN A 107 13.85 -4.44 -7.15
CA GLN A 107 13.03 -5.07 -8.17
C GLN A 107 13.92 -5.85 -9.14
N ALA A 108 13.68 -7.15 -9.27
CA ALA A 108 14.29 -7.97 -10.30
C ALA A 108 13.74 -7.57 -11.69
N GLN A 109 14.51 -7.78 -12.75
CA GLN A 109 14.15 -7.37 -14.11
C GLN A 109 12.80 -7.93 -14.58
N ALA A 110 12.48 -9.18 -14.20
CA ALA A 110 11.20 -9.84 -14.49
C ALA A 110 10.33 -10.00 -13.24
N GLY A 111 10.51 -9.15 -12.23
CA GLY A 111 9.78 -9.23 -10.96
C GLY A 111 8.37 -8.63 -11.02
N VAL A 112 7.66 -8.84 -9.93
CA VAL A 112 6.39 -8.15 -9.66
C VAL A 112 6.65 -6.64 -9.60
N GLY A 113 5.77 -5.83 -10.18
CA GLY A 113 5.86 -4.38 -10.10
C GLY A 113 5.86 -3.90 -8.65
N LEU A 114 6.73 -2.97 -8.34
CA LEU A 114 6.80 -2.33 -7.03
C LEU A 114 6.47 -0.84 -7.16
N ARG A 115 5.70 -0.33 -6.22
CA ARG A 115 5.37 1.10 -6.09
C ARG A 115 5.51 1.51 -4.64
N VAL A 116 6.10 2.65 -4.39
CA VAL A 116 6.08 3.31 -3.07
C VAL A 116 5.32 4.62 -3.19
N LYS A 117 4.30 4.80 -2.36
CA LYS A 117 3.53 6.04 -2.26
C LYS A 117 3.80 6.73 -0.93
N VAL A 118 4.08 8.01 -0.99
CA VAL A 118 4.24 8.91 0.17
C VAL A 118 3.37 10.13 -0.06
N GLY A 119 2.23 10.19 0.58
CA GLY A 119 1.23 11.22 0.31
C GLY A 119 0.78 11.20 -1.16
N THR A 120 1.02 12.28 -1.89
CA THR A 120 0.71 12.42 -3.32
C THR A 120 1.85 11.96 -4.25
N VAL A 121 3.03 11.68 -3.68
CA VAL A 121 4.21 11.25 -4.45
C VAL A 121 4.18 9.73 -4.64
N SER A 122 4.42 9.28 -5.85
CA SER A 122 4.50 7.87 -6.23
C SER A 122 5.87 7.60 -6.86
N VAL A 123 6.57 6.58 -6.39
CA VAL A 123 7.89 6.17 -6.88
C VAL A 123 7.79 4.76 -7.42
N VAL A 124 8.15 4.57 -8.69
CA VAL A 124 8.11 3.28 -9.38
C VAL A 124 9.44 2.99 -10.07
N PRO A 125 9.94 1.74 -10.04
CA PRO A 125 11.03 1.31 -10.89
C PRO A 125 10.64 1.40 -12.37
N VAL A 126 11.56 1.85 -13.22
CA VAL A 126 11.35 1.82 -14.67
C VAL A 126 11.50 0.37 -15.15
N ALA A 127 10.51 -0.09 -15.90
CA ALA A 127 10.47 -1.47 -16.40
C ALA A 127 11.70 -1.81 -17.28
N GLY A 128 12.04 -3.10 -17.32
CA GLY A 128 13.15 -3.62 -18.14
C GLY A 128 14.53 -3.54 -17.49
N PHE A 129 14.64 -3.00 -16.28
CA PHE A 129 15.89 -2.89 -15.53
C PHE A 129 15.77 -3.52 -14.15
N LYS A 130 16.85 -4.18 -13.73
CA LYS A 130 17.08 -4.46 -12.32
C LYS A 130 17.26 -3.13 -11.60
N THR A 131 16.46 -2.87 -10.58
CA THR A 131 16.45 -1.56 -9.92
C THR A 131 16.64 -1.72 -8.42
N LEU A 132 17.52 -0.92 -7.85
CA LEU A 132 17.66 -0.71 -6.42
C LEU A 132 17.43 0.77 -6.13
N GLY A 133 16.36 1.07 -5.43
CA GLY A 133 15.98 2.42 -5.04
C GLY A 133 15.72 2.55 -3.55
N GLU A 134 15.82 3.75 -3.05
CA GLU A 134 15.50 4.10 -1.67
C GLU A 134 14.55 5.30 -1.66
N VAL A 135 13.51 5.19 -0.84
CA VAL A 135 12.54 6.26 -0.61
C VAL A 135 12.50 6.52 0.89
N ALA A 136 12.75 7.75 1.29
CA ALA A 136 12.74 8.16 2.69
C ALA A 136 11.88 9.40 2.89
N MET A 137 11.16 9.46 4.01
CA MET A 137 10.51 10.67 4.47
C MET A 137 11.42 11.37 5.48
N VAL A 138 11.87 12.57 5.16
CA VAL A 138 12.78 13.38 5.99
C VAL A 138 12.18 14.77 6.16
N ASN A 139 11.80 15.14 7.37
CA ASN A 139 11.24 16.46 7.69
C ASN A 139 10.07 16.88 6.78
N GLY A 140 9.20 15.91 6.42
CA GLY A 140 8.04 16.17 5.55
C GLY A 140 8.35 16.21 4.05
N ALA A 141 9.61 16.08 3.67
CA ALA A 141 10.03 15.92 2.27
C ALA A 141 10.26 14.43 1.92
N VAL A 142 10.04 14.08 0.67
CA VAL A 142 10.30 12.74 0.13
C VAL A 142 11.65 12.77 -0.58
N VAL A 143 12.61 12.01 -0.07
CA VAL A 143 13.93 11.84 -0.66
C VAL A 143 13.95 10.53 -1.42
N VAL A 144 14.28 10.58 -2.71
CA VAL A 144 14.32 9.42 -3.61
C VAL A 144 15.72 9.27 -4.18
N THR A 145 16.33 8.11 -3.96
CA THR A 145 17.68 7.79 -4.46
C THR A 145 17.65 6.55 -5.35
N ALA A 146 18.16 6.62 -6.56
CA ALA A 146 18.39 5.46 -7.42
C ALA A 146 19.83 4.96 -7.24
N LYS A 147 20.01 3.80 -6.59
CA LYS A 147 21.33 3.15 -6.41
C LYS A 147 21.70 2.28 -7.60
N GLU A 148 20.72 1.65 -8.24
CA GLU A 148 20.88 0.87 -9.47
C GLU A 148 19.62 1.01 -10.33
N GLY A 149 19.76 0.97 -11.65
CA GLY A 149 18.64 1.15 -12.58
C GLY A 149 18.11 2.57 -12.62
N LYS A 150 16.80 2.70 -12.77
CA LYS A 150 16.10 3.99 -12.86
C LYS A 150 14.79 3.94 -12.05
N LEU A 151 14.45 5.07 -11.44
CA LEU A 151 13.17 5.30 -10.78
C LEU A 151 12.41 6.41 -11.51
N ARG A 152 11.11 6.27 -11.61
CA ARG A 152 10.20 7.33 -12.01
C ARG A 152 9.48 7.84 -10.77
N VAL A 153 9.51 9.15 -10.59
CA VAL A 153 8.82 9.84 -9.50
C VAL A 153 7.68 10.64 -10.09
N GLU A 154 6.48 10.35 -9.66
CA GLU A 154 5.22 10.97 -10.08
C GLU A 154 4.62 11.71 -8.88
N GLY A 155 4.04 12.89 -9.09
CA GLY A 155 3.45 13.71 -8.02
C GLY A 155 2.58 14.82 -8.61
N ASN A 156 2.54 15.97 -7.94
CA ASN A 156 1.72 17.12 -8.36
C ASN A 156 2.29 17.89 -9.58
N GLY A 157 3.33 17.38 -10.23
CA GLY A 157 3.99 17.98 -11.39
C GLY A 157 4.34 16.95 -12.45
N PRO A 158 5.13 17.31 -13.46
CA PRO A 158 5.61 16.37 -14.46
C PRO A 158 6.42 15.26 -13.81
N ALA A 159 6.30 14.04 -14.33
CA ALA A 159 7.08 12.90 -13.86
C ALA A 159 8.58 13.12 -14.08
N VAL A 160 9.39 12.79 -13.07
CA VAL A 160 10.86 12.94 -13.11
C VAL A 160 11.51 11.56 -13.07
N GLU A 161 12.47 11.32 -13.97
CA GLU A 161 13.31 10.12 -13.90
C GLU A 161 14.55 10.38 -13.03
N VAL A 162 14.76 9.48 -12.06
CA VAL A 162 15.96 9.46 -11.22
C VAL A 162 16.85 8.32 -11.70
N VAL A 163 17.97 8.66 -12.31
CA VAL A 163 18.92 7.69 -12.84
C VAL A 163 19.92 7.25 -11.77
N LYS A 164 20.58 6.12 -11.99
CA LYS A 164 21.60 5.56 -11.09
C LYS A 164 22.54 6.62 -10.53
N GLY A 165 22.75 6.61 -9.21
CA GLY A 165 23.63 7.53 -8.47
C GLY A 165 23.03 8.90 -8.20
N LYS A 166 21.80 9.16 -8.62
CA LYS A 166 21.13 10.44 -8.38
C LYS A 166 20.15 10.35 -7.23
N THR A 167 19.99 11.48 -6.54
CA THR A 167 19.01 11.71 -5.48
C THR A 167 18.19 12.94 -5.83
N ILE A 168 16.90 12.89 -5.62
CA ILE A 168 16.03 14.06 -5.69
C ILE A 168 15.23 14.19 -4.39
N THR A 169 14.81 15.41 -4.10
CA THR A 169 13.91 15.72 -3.00
C THR A 169 12.64 16.33 -3.55
N VAL A 170 11.50 15.84 -3.13
CA VAL A 170 10.18 16.31 -3.54
C VAL A 170 9.38 16.68 -2.29
N ASP A 171 8.66 17.78 -2.34
CA ASP A 171 7.78 18.16 -1.23
C ASP A 171 6.65 17.13 -1.05
N GLY A 172 6.69 16.42 0.05
CA GLY A 172 5.71 15.39 0.41
C GLY A 172 4.43 15.97 1.02
N LYS A 173 3.93 17.12 0.58
CA LYS A 173 2.72 17.72 1.16
C LYS A 173 1.56 16.74 1.08
N VAL A 174 1.35 16.04 2.19
CA VAL A 174 0.08 15.37 2.45
C VAL A 174 -0.98 16.46 2.43
N ALA A 175 -1.96 16.35 1.54
CA ALA A 175 -3.13 17.24 1.58
C ALA A 175 -3.78 17.03 2.96
N ARG A 176 -3.53 17.96 3.88
CA ARG A 176 -4.21 17.97 5.17
C ARG A 176 -5.70 18.16 4.84
N ALA A 177 -6.53 17.20 5.21
CA ALA A 177 -7.96 17.35 5.08
C ALA A 177 -8.35 18.73 5.68
N PRO A 178 -9.19 19.52 5.01
CA PRO A 178 -9.61 20.80 5.55
C PRO A 178 -10.23 20.53 6.92
N GLN A 179 -9.63 21.10 7.97
CA GLN A 179 -10.23 21.07 9.30
C GLN A 179 -11.55 21.83 9.14
N GLY A 180 -12.67 21.13 9.33
CA GLY A 180 -13.99 21.72 9.27
C GLY A 180 -14.02 22.91 10.22
N VAL A 181 -14.33 24.07 9.68
CA VAL A 181 -14.65 25.26 10.46
C VAL A 181 -15.90 24.91 11.26
N GLY A 182 -15.71 24.67 12.55
CA GLY A 182 -16.82 24.48 13.46
C GLY A 182 -17.77 25.70 13.38
N PRO A 183 -19.09 25.51 13.49
CA PRO A 183 -20.04 26.62 13.42
C PRO A 183 -19.74 27.63 14.53
N GLY A 184 -19.37 28.83 14.14
CA GLY A 184 -19.17 29.94 15.04
C GLY A 184 -20.45 30.20 15.82
N VAL A 185 -20.41 30.07 17.14
CA VAL A 185 -21.46 30.48 18.05
C VAL A 185 -21.42 32.02 18.12
N ASN A 186 -22.29 32.69 17.38
CA ASN A 186 -22.55 34.11 17.58
C ASN A 186 -23.26 34.27 18.93
N ALA A 187 -22.52 34.63 19.96
CA ALA A 187 -23.08 35.15 21.17
C ALA A 187 -23.59 36.58 20.85
N GLY A 188 -24.89 36.71 20.67
CA GLY A 188 -25.55 38.00 20.52
C GLY A 188 -25.41 38.82 21.79
N THR A 189 -24.95 40.05 21.63
CA THR A 189 -24.98 41.08 22.62
C THR A 189 -26.43 41.61 22.74
N ALA A 190 -26.99 41.52 23.91
CA ALA A 190 -28.16 42.30 24.28
C ALA A 190 -27.76 43.32 25.35
N LEU A 191 -27.95 44.59 25.03
CA LEU A 191 -28.14 45.77 25.88
C LEU A 191 -27.34 45.91 27.18
#